data_9e341b7ecd3b6a2fcdab3fc25704a44a
#
_entry.id   9e341b7ecd3b6a2fcdab3fc25704a44a
#
_cell.length_a   1.000
_cell.length_b   1.000
_cell.length_c   1.000
_cell.angle_alpha   90.00
_cell.angle_beta   90.00
_cell.angle_gamma   90.00
#
_symmetry.space_group_name_H-M   'P 1'
#
loop_
_entity.id
_entity.type
_entity.pdbx_description
1 polymer ?
#
loop_
_entity_poly.entity_id
_entity_poly.type
_entity_poly.pdbx_seq_one_letter_code
_entity_poly.pdbx_strand_id
1 'polypeptide(L)'
;MGTGGSGGVHRGFPTPPDVSADLTAFARIPALVTSSGVKSLLDVPATMELLETLGIPVLGYGTDTLPLFYSAHGGPPVSARVETAEEAARIATAHWALERASLLLCRPPTESIEVEPLIEEGIAAAVRHGVAGQGVTPFVLSYLHEHSGGETLRVNRDLIAANAGLAGEVATAYSAL
;
A
#
# COMPACT_ATOMS: atom_id res chain seq x y z
N MET A 1 -10.37 -5.81 -4.58
CA MET A 1 -9.25 -5.61 -5.53
C MET A 1 -7.94 -5.92 -4.82
N GLY A 2 -7.02 -6.69 -5.43
CA GLY A 2 -5.69 -6.97 -4.86
C GLY A 2 -4.60 -6.24 -5.65
N THR A 3 -3.61 -5.67 -4.96
CA THR A 3 -2.42 -5.04 -5.54
C THR A 3 -1.19 -5.33 -4.67
N GLY A 4 0.01 -5.03 -5.14
CA GLY A 4 1.23 -5.16 -4.33
C GLY A 4 1.27 -4.15 -3.20
N GLY A 5 1.33 -2.86 -3.51
CA GLY A 5 1.28 -1.76 -2.56
C GLY A 5 0.56 -0.56 -3.14
N SER A 6 -0.08 0.25 -2.28
CA SER A 6 -0.74 1.47 -2.69
C SER A 6 0.26 2.56 -3.08
N GLY A 7 -0.18 3.49 -3.92
CA GLY A 7 0.45 4.79 -4.05
C GLY A 7 0.17 5.67 -2.83
N GLY A 8 0.79 6.81 -2.77
CA GLY A 8 0.68 7.74 -1.65
C GLY A 8 1.34 9.08 -1.98
N VAL A 9 1.84 9.76 -0.95
CA VAL A 9 2.59 11.00 -1.05
C VAL A 9 4.06 10.67 -1.34
N HIS A 10 4.64 11.28 -2.36
CA HIS A 10 6.07 11.10 -2.64
C HIS A 10 6.95 11.83 -1.63
N ARG A 11 8.12 11.27 -1.34
CA ARG A 11 9.14 11.93 -0.49
C ARG A 11 9.51 13.28 -1.13
N GLY A 12 9.66 14.32 -0.30
CA GLY A 12 9.94 15.68 -0.77
C GLY A 12 8.71 16.55 -1.02
N PHE A 13 7.48 16.03 -0.86
CA PHE A 13 6.28 16.86 -0.76
C PHE A 13 6.48 17.94 0.33
N PRO A 14 6.02 19.21 0.19
CA PRO A 14 5.07 19.69 -0.82
C PRO A 14 5.69 20.39 -2.04
N THR A 15 6.97 20.31 -2.30
CA THR A 15 7.60 21.09 -3.36
C THR A 15 8.44 20.25 -4.31
N PRO A 16 7.95 19.94 -5.54
CA PRO A 16 6.55 20.13 -6.00
C PRO A 16 5.59 19.12 -5.34
N PRO A 17 4.30 19.42 -5.25
CA PRO A 17 3.31 18.44 -4.81
C PRO A 17 3.30 17.23 -5.74
N ASP A 18 3.57 16.05 -5.20
CA ASP A 18 3.54 14.79 -5.94
C ASP A 18 2.78 13.75 -5.11
N VAL A 19 1.52 13.54 -5.47
CA VAL A 19 0.59 12.65 -4.77
C VAL A 19 -0.03 11.69 -5.78
N SER A 20 -0.02 10.41 -5.49
CA SER A 20 -0.62 9.40 -6.35
C SER A 20 -2.12 9.63 -6.55
N ALA A 21 -2.59 9.44 -7.79
CA ALA A 21 -4.01 9.43 -8.11
C ALA A 21 -4.79 8.31 -7.38
N ASP A 22 -4.10 7.29 -6.85
CA ASP A 22 -4.73 6.24 -6.04
C ASP A 22 -5.54 6.83 -4.90
N LEU A 23 -5.03 7.85 -4.20
CA LEU A 23 -5.70 8.45 -3.05
C LEU A 23 -7.02 9.11 -3.43
N THR A 24 -7.06 9.80 -4.57
CA THR A 24 -8.30 10.39 -5.09
C THR A 24 -9.28 9.32 -5.61
N ALA A 25 -8.77 8.22 -6.16
CA ALA A 25 -9.61 7.08 -6.56
C ALA A 25 -10.23 6.41 -5.32
N PHE A 26 -9.45 6.18 -4.27
CA PHE A 26 -9.94 5.61 -3.01
C PHE A 26 -11.02 6.48 -2.35
N ALA A 27 -10.90 7.80 -2.44
CA ALA A 27 -11.89 8.72 -1.90
C ALA A 27 -13.23 8.76 -2.66
N ARG A 28 -13.30 8.18 -3.87
CA ARG A 28 -14.47 8.28 -4.76
C ARG A 28 -15.13 6.95 -5.07
N ILE A 29 -14.37 5.86 -5.05
CA ILE A 29 -14.83 4.56 -5.53
C ILE A 29 -15.02 3.64 -4.32
N PRO A 30 -16.24 3.11 -4.07
CA PRO A 30 -16.46 2.14 -3.01
C PRO A 30 -15.77 0.81 -3.38
N ALA A 31 -14.65 0.53 -2.72
CA ALA A 31 -13.87 -0.69 -2.94
C ALA A 31 -13.13 -1.09 -1.67
N LEU A 32 -12.98 -2.39 -1.43
CA LEU A 32 -11.97 -2.91 -0.53
C LEU A 32 -10.72 -3.24 -1.34
N VAL A 33 -9.60 -2.60 -0.99
CA VAL A 33 -8.31 -2.78 -1.68
C VAL A 33 -7.34 -3.49 -0.74
N THR A 34 -6.96 -4.72 -1.11
CA THR A 34 -5.93 -5.48 -0.38
C THR A 34 -4.55 -5.13 -0.93
N SER A 35 -3.61 -4.84 -0.04
CA SER A 35 -2.23 -4.47 -0.40
C SER A 35 -1.26 -4.88 0.71
N SER A 36 0.04 -4.81 0.44
CA SER A 36 1.06 -4.92 1.48
C SER A 36 1.46 -3.53 2.02
N GLY A 37 0.45 -2.69 2.22
CA GLY A 37 0.60 -1.34 2.72
C GLY A 37 1.04 -0.34 1.65
N VAL A 38 1.77 0.67 2.06
CA VAL A 38 2.29 1.75 1.22
C VAL A 38 3.70 1.40 0.76
N LYS A 39 4.04 1.70 -0.48
CA LYS A 39 5.41 1.50 -0.98
C LYS A 39 6.39 2.31 -0.15
N SER A 40 7.43 1.66 0.37
CA SER A 40 8.42 2.27 1.27
C SER A 40 9.21 3.44 0.66
N LEU A 41 9.24 3.56 -0.66
CA LEU A 41 9.81 4.72 -1.35
C LEU A 41 9.00 6.03 -1.19
N LEU A 42 7.78 5.94 -0.63
CA LEU A 42 6.89 7.08 -0.40
C LEU A 42 7.06 7.66 1.02
N ASP A 43 6.50 8.84 1.25
CA ASP A 43 6.36 9.43 2.58
C ASP A 43 5.17 8.77 3.29
N VAL A 44 5.47 7.76 4.09
CA VAL A 44 4.47 6.93 4.75
C VAL A 44 3.64 7.73 5.77
N PRO A 45 4.23 8.55 6.67
CA PRO A 45 3.48 9.40 7.57
C PRO A 45 2.53 10.35 6.84
N ALA A 46 3.02 11.11 5.86
CA ALA A 46 2.18 12.02 5.08
C ALA A 46 1.08 11.29 4.31
N THR A 47 1.34 10.07 3.84
CA THR A 47 0.32 9.25 3.19
C THR A 47 -0.79 8.85 4.15
N MET A 48 -0.47 8.46 5.38
CA MET A 48 -1.47 8.10 6.39
C MET A 48 -2.34 9.30 6.80
N GLU A 49 -1.74 10.46 7.03
CA GLU A 49 -2.46 11.70 7.33
C GLU A 49 -3.45 12.06 6.19
N LEU A 50 -3.02 11.86 4.95
CA LEU A 50 -3.89 12.15 3.80
C LEU A 50 -5.01 11.11 3.65
N LEU A 51 -4.75 9.83 3.92
CA LEU A 51 -5.78 8.79 3.95
C LEU A 51 -6.83 9.10 5.03
N GLU A 52 -6.39 9.51 6.23
CA GLU A 52 -7.29 9.95 7.31
C GLU A 52 -8.13 11.15 6.89
N THR A 53 -7.49 12.19 6.35
CA THR A 53 -8.16 13.40 5.84
C THR A 53 -9.24 13.07 4.79
N LEU A 54 -8.98 12.09 3.94
CA LEU A 54 -9.90 11.63 2.89
C LEU A 54 -10.97 10.65 3.41
N GLY A 55 -10.92 10.28 4.70
CA GLY A 55 -11.87 9.36 5.32
C GLY A 55 -11.71 7.91 4.84
N ILE A 56 -10.51 7.50 4.49
CA ILE A 56 -10.17 6.16 4.00
C ILE A 56 -9.56 5.36 5.15
N PRO A 57 -10.30 4.45 5.81
CA PRO A 57 -9.76 3.65 6.89
C PRO A 57 -8.74 2.63 6.36
N VAL A 58 -7.70 2.41 7.15
CA VAL A 58 -6.67 1.40 6.91
C VAL A 58 -6.83 0.27 7.91
N LEU A 59 -7.19 -0.91 7.44
CA LEU A 59 -7.30 -2.12 8.25
C LEU A 59 -6.00 -2.92 8.14
N GLY A 60 -5.53 -3.45 9.28
CA GLY A 60 -4.39 -4.37 9.32
C GLY A 60 -4.86 -5.82 9.41
N TYR A 61 -4.52 -6.65 8.44
CA TYR A 61 -4.80 -8.08 8.50
C TYR A 61 -3.72 -8.80 9.29
N GLY A 62 -4.06 -9.18 10.54
CA GLY A 62 -3.12 -9.78 11.48
C GLY A 62 -2.01 -8.85 11.96
N THR A 63 -2.16 -7.53 11.82
CA THR A 63 -1.16 -6.54 12.23
C THR A 63 -1.78 -5.28 12.80
N ASP A 64 -1.10 -4.65 13.76
CA ASP A 64 -1.50 -3.38 14.37
C ASP A 64 -0.85 -2.16 13.69
N THR A 65 0.12 -2.40 12.80
CA THR A 65 0.85 -1.35 12.09
C THR A 65 0.77 -1.54 10.59
N LEU A 66 0.85 -0.43 9.86
CA LEU A 66 0.89 -0.43 8.39
C LEU A 66 2.15 -1.14 7.90
N PRO A 67 2.04 -2.19 7.06
CA PRO A 67 3.20 -2.76 6.39
C PRO A 67 3.83 -1.78 5.41
N LEU A 68 5.14 -1.90 5.20
CA LEU A 68 5.91 -1.02 4.34
C LEU A 68 6.32 -1.72 3.03
N PHE A 69 5.40 -2.44 2.41
CA PHE A 69 5.59 -3.17 1.17
C PHE A 69 6.60 -4.32 1.29
N TYR A 70 7.90 -4.03 1.44
CA TYR A 70 8.96 -5.03 1.62
C TYR A 70 9.24 -5.36 3.09
N SER A 71 8.69 -4.58 4.03
CA SER A 71 8.84 -4.81 5.48
C SER A 71 7.49 -5.02 6.14
N ALA A 72 7.42 -6.02 7.02
CA ALA A 72 6.24 -6.29 7.84
C ALA A 72 6.02 -5.24 8.94
N HIS A 73 7.05 -4.48 9.29
CA HIS A 73 7.08 -3.61 10.47
C HIS A 73 7.61 -2.21 10.13
N GLY A 74 7.44 -1.27 11.06
CA GLY A 74 8.00 0.08 10.98
C GLY A 74 7.00 1.16 10.52
N GLY A 75 5.82 0.80 10.07
CA GLY A 75 4.78 1.77 9.73
C GLY A 75 3.99 2.26 10.94
N PRO A 76 3.21 3.35 10.76
CA PRO A 76 2.32 3.89 11.79
C PRO A 76 1.18 2.90 12.14
N PRO A 77 0.45 3.14 13.25
CA PRO A 77 -0.72 2.34 13.60
C PRO A 77 -1.78 2.34 12.50
N VAL A 78 -2.49 1.23 12.34
CA VAL A 78 -3.66 1.13 11.46
C VAL A 78 -4.93 1.59 12.19
N SER A 79 -6.01 1.85 11.45
CA SER A 79 -7.31 2.27 12.02
C SER A 79 -7.95 1.16 12.85
N ALA A 80 -7.82 -0.09 12.42
CA ALA A 80 -8.26 -1.27 13.15
C ALA A 80 -7.53 -2.51 12.65
N ARG A 81 -7.31 -3.48 13.56
CA ARG A 81 -6.81 -4.80 13.23
C ARG A 81 -7.97 -5.76 12.99
N VAL A 82 -7.83 -6.64 12.02
CA VAL A 82 -8.75 -7.73 11.71
C VAL A 82 -7.98 -9.05 11.58
N GLU A 83 -8.61 -10.15 11.97
CA GLU A 83 -7.97 -11.47 11.95
C GLU A 83 -8.49 -12.35 10.81
N THR A 84 -9.68 -12.05 10.29
CA THR A 84 -10.32 -12.90 9.28
C THR A 84 -10.90 -12.10 8.11
N ALA A 85 -11.10 -12.78 6.99
CA ALA A 85 -11.76 -12.21 5.81
C ALA A 85 -13.21 -11.80 6.10
N GLU A 86 -13.90 -12.55 6.97
CA GLU A 86 -15.28 -12.27 7.39
C GLU A 86 -15.36 -10.98 8.21
N GLU A 87 -14.39 -10.72 9.09
CA GLU A 87 -14.32 -9.44 9.82
C GLU A 87 -14.13 -8.27 8.87
N ALA A 88 -13.20 -8.39 7.92
CA ALA A 88 -12.98 -7.38 6.90
C ALA A 88 -14.23 -7.15 6.04
N ALA A 89 -14.93 -8.20 5.66
CA ALA A 89 -16.17 -8.13 4.89
C ALA A 89 -17.30 -7.42 5.67
N ARG A 90 -17.48 -7.73 6.96
CA ARG A 90 -18.45 -7.03 7.83
C ARG A 90 -18.13 -5.54 7.98
N ILE A 91 -16.86 -5.19 8.17
CA ILE A 91 -16.44 -3.79 8.24
C ILE A 91 -16.72 -3.08 6.92
N ALA A 92 -16.40 -3.70 5.79
CA ALA A 92 -16.68 -3.14 4.47
C ALA A 92 -18.19 -2.89 4.26
N THR A 93 -19.04 -3.86 4.64
CA THR A 93 -20.49 -3.72 4.58
C THR A 93 -20.99 -2.53 5.39
N ALA A 94 -20.53 -2.41 6.65
CA ALA A 94 -20.90 -1.29 7.52
C ALA A 94 -20.37 0.06 6.98
N HIS A 95 -19.16 0.08 6.45
CA HIS A 95 -18.54 1.27 5.88
C HIS A 95 -19.33 1.80 4.67
N TRP A 96 -19.70 0.91 3.76
CA TRP A 96 -20.47 1.29 2.56
C TRP A 96 -21.94 1.61 2.88
N ALA A 97 -22.52 1.03 3.93
CA ALA A 97 -23.85 1.44 4.42
C ALA A 97 -23.89 2.89 4.92
N LEU A 98 -22.71 3.48 5.25
CA LEU A 98 -22.55 4.89 5.59
C LEU A 98 -22.21 5.76 4.36
N GLU A 99 -22.43 5.25 3.15
CA GLU A 99 -22.10 5.94 1.88
C GLU A 99 -20.63 6.39 1.77
N ARG A 100 -19.72 5.61 2.39
CA ARG A 100 -18.28 5.85 2.32
C ARG A 100 -17.67 5.17 1.10
N ALA A 101 -16.50 5.66 0.67
CA ALA A 101 -15.81 5.18 -0.51
C ALA A 101 -14.93 3.93 -0.22
N SER A 102 -13.63 3.97 -0.50
CA SER A 102 -12.77 2.80 -0.29
C SER A 102 -12.34 2.62 1.16
N LEU A 103 -11.91 1.40 1.45
CA LEU A 103 -11.09 1.05 2.61
C LEU A 103 -9.89 0.20 2.16
N LEU A 104 -8.78 0.35 2.84
CA LEU A 104 -7.58 -0.43 2.59
C LEU A 104 -7.50 -1.58 3.58
N LEU A 105 -7.20 -2.79 3.11
CA LEU A 105 -6.88 -3.95 3.93
C LEU A 105 -5.42 -4.30 3.69
N CYS A 106 -4.57 -4.02 4.67
CA CYS A 106 -3.13 -4.15 4.55
C CYS A 106 -2.63 -5.43 5.23
N ARG A 107 -1.97 -6.29 4.45
CA ARG A 107 -1.38 -7.54 4.92
C ARG A 107 0.15 -7.44 4.88
N PRO A 108 0.85 -7.80 5.99
CA PRO A 108 2.30 -7.87 5.97
C PRO A 108 2.82 -8.83 4.88
N PRO A 109 4.00 -8.55 4.31
CA PRO A 109 4.68 -9.52 3.45
C PRO A 109 4.97 -10.81 4.23
N THR A 110 4.93 -11.94 3.54
CA THR A 110 5.30 -13.23 4.12
C THR A 110 6.78 -13.27 4.48
N GLU A 111 7.59 -12.57 3.70
CA GLU A 111 9.04 -12.41 3.90
C GLU A 111 9.38 -10.93 3.82
N SER A 112 10.07 -10.43 4.85
CA SER A 112 10.61 -9.06 4.87
C SER A 112 12.03 -9.06 4.32
N ILE A 113 12.33 -8.08 3.47
CA ILE A 113 13.68 -7.84 2.96
C ILE A 113 14.10 -6.40 3.27
N GLU A 114 15.38 -6.23 3.60
CA GLU A 114 15.95 -4.91 3.84
C GLU A 114 16.28 -4.25 2.51
N VAL A 115 15.58 -3.18 2.18
CA VAL A 115 15.74 -2.47 0.91
C VAL A 115 15.93 -0.95 1.06
N GLU A 116 15.88 -0.43 2.29
CA GLU A 116 15.95 1.02 2.50
C GLU A 116 17.23 1.65 1.90
N PRO A 117 18.42 1.04 2.05
CA PRO A 117 19.63 1.59 1.38
C PRO A 117 19.48 1.65 -0.14
N LEU A 118 18.91 0.61 -0.76
CA LEU A 118 18.68 0.58 -2.21
C LEU A 118 17.61 1.58 -2.65
N ILE A 119 16.60 1.85 -1.82
CA ILE A 119 15.60 2.88 -2.09
C ILE A 119 16.24 4.26 -2.11
N GLU A 120 17.06 4.57 -1.11
CA GLU A 120 17.79 5.85 -1.04
C GLU A 120 18.70 6.05 -2.26
N GLU A 121 19.44 5.01 -2.64
CA GLU A 121 20.29 5.03 -3.84
C GLU A 121 19.46 5.21 -5.12
N GLY A 122 18.34 4.50 -5.25
CA GLY A 122 17.42 4.60 -6.39
C GLY A 122 16.79 5.98 -6.52
N ILE A 123 16.37 6.60 -5.41
CA ILE A 123 15.85 7.97 -5.39
C ILE A 123 16.96 8.96 -5.81
N ALA A 124 18.16 8.82 -5.26
CA ALA A 124 19.31 9.66 -5.63
C ALA A 124 19.66 9.48 -7.12
N ALA A 125 19.58 8.26 -7.65
CA ALA A 125 19.76 7.99 -9.07
C ALA A 125 18.69 8.67 -9.94
N ALA A 126 17.40 8.59 -9.53
CA ALA A 126 16.32 9.27 -10.24
C ALA A 126 16.56 10.78 -10.35
N VAL A 127 16.99 11.42 -9.25
CA VAL A 127 17.35 12.84 -9.24
C VAL A 127 18.51 13.14 -10.21
N ARG A 128 19.58 12.32 -10.18
CA ARG A 128 20.72 12.49 -11.11
C ARG A 128 20.33 12.37 -12.58
N HIS A 129 19.35 11.52 -12.88
CA HIS A 129 18.84 11.32 -14.24
C HIS A 129 17.71 12.30 -14.63
N GLY A 130 17.35 13.26 -13.76
CA GLY A 130 16.29 14.23 -14.02
C GLY A 130 14.87 13.61 -14.09
N VAL A 131 14.69 12.43 -13.50
CA VAL A 131 13.39 11.76 -13.45
C VAL A 131 12.52 12.43 -12.40
N ALA A 132 11.28 12.82 -12.77
CA ALA A 132 10.34 13.51 -11.89
C ALA A 132 8.91 13.00 -12.09
N GLY A 133 8.01 13.32 -11.15
CA GLY A 133 6.59 13.00 -11.20
C GLY A 133 6.34 11.49 -11.35
N GLN A 134 5.42 11.13 -12.23
CA GLN A 134 5.00 9.73 -12.45
C GLN A 134 6.13 8.76 -12.84
N GLY A 135 7.26 9.28 -13.33
CA GLY A 135 8.42 8.48 -13.70
C GLY A 135 9.24 7.97 -12.51
N VAL A 136 9.15 8.59 -11.35
CA VAL A 136 10.00 8.27 -10.18
C VAL A 136 9.74 6.85 -9.68
N THR A 137 8.50 6.49 -9.42
CA THR A 137 8.17 5.15 -8.91
C THR A 137 8.63 4.01 -9.84
N PRO A 138 8.33 4.02 -11.16
CA PRO A 138 8.83 2.99 -12.06
C PRO A 138 10.35 2.92 -12.11
N PHE A 139 11.02 4.07 -12.11
CA PHE A 139 12.47 4.15 -12.13
C PHE A 139 13.09 3.51 -10.87
N VAL A 140 12.62 3.91 -9.68
CA VAL A 140 13.14 3.36 -8.42
C VAL A 140 12.86 1.87 -8.32
N LEU A 141 11.67 1.40 -8.70
CA LEU A 141 11.36 -0.04 -8.71
C LEU A 141 12.28 -0.83 -9.67
N SER A 142 12.55 -0.29 -10.86
CA SER A 142 13.51 -0.92 -11.79
C SER A 142 14.90 -0.99 -11.18
N TYR A 143 15.36 0.11 -10.59
CA TYR A 143 16.64 0.17 -9.87
C TYR A 143 16.74 -0.90 -8.78
N LEU A 144 15.70 -1.02 -7.95
CA LEU A 144 15.64 -2.05 -6.91
C LEU A 144 15.72 -3.46 -7.49
N HIS A 145 14.96 -3.75 -8.57
CA HIS A 145 14.97 -5.06 -9.21
C HIS A 145 16.36 -5.45 -9.76
N GLU A 146 17.05 -4.49 -10.35
CA GLU A 146 18.38 -4.69 -10.93
C GLU A 146 19.46 -4.88 -9.85
N HIS A 147 19.39 -4.10 -8.75
CA HIS A 147 20.44 -4.08 -7.73
C HIS A 147 20.20 -5.03 -6.55
N SER A 148 19.03 -5.63 -6.44
CA SER A 148 18.73 -6.66 -5.42
C SER A 148 18.98 -8.10 -5.90
N GLY A 149 19.59 -8.30 -7.06
CA GLY A 149 19.74 -9.65 -7.62
C GLY A 149 18.40 -10.32 -7.98
N GLY A 150 17.32 -9.54 -8.19
CA GLY A 150 15.99 -10.05 -8.51
C GLY A 150 15.12 -10.38 -7.30
N GLU A 151 15.63 -10.23 -6.07
CA GLU A 151 14.91 -10.58 -4.86
C GLU A 151 13.66 -9.71 -4.67
N THR A 152 13.75 -8.40 -4.90
CA THR A 152 12.61 -7.50 -4.82
C THR A 152 11.52 -7.84 -5.83
N LEU A 153 11.88 -8.34 -7.01
CA LEU A 153 10.90 -8.79 -8.00
C LEU A 153 10.18 -10.06 -7.54
N ARG A 154 10.90 -11.01 -6.97
CA ARG A 154 10.34 -12.25 -6.41
C ARG A 154 9.34 -11.90 -5.31
N VAL A 155 9.77 -11.13 -4.29
CA VAL A 155 8.90 -10.73 -3.18
C VAL A 155 7.68 -9.95 -3.68
N ASN A 156 7.82 -9.04 -4.63
CA ASN A 156 6.69 -8.31 -5.20
C ASN A 156 5.65 -9.24 -5.87
N ARG A 157 6.09 -10.28 -6.58
CA ARG A 157 5.18 -11.28 -7.17
C ARG A 157 4.41 -12.04 -6.08
N ASP A 158 5.10 -12.43 -5.02
CA ASP A 158 4.49 -13.16 -3.88
C ASP A 158 3.48 -12.27 -3.14
N LEU A 159 3.78 -10.98 -2.94
CA LEU A 159 2.86 -9.99 -2.39
C LEU A 159 1.57 -9.88 -3.20
N ILE A 160 1.70 -9.70 -4.51
CA ILE A 160 0.55 -9.55 -5.41
C ILE A 160 -0.33 -10.79 -5.36
N ALA A 161 0.27 -11.98 -5.41
CA ALA A 161 -0.46 -13.24 -5.34
C ALA A 161 -1.20 -13.41 -4.01
N ALA A 162 -0.52 -13.14 -2.89
CA ALA A 162 -1.10 -13.25 -1.55
C ALA A 162 -2.23 -12.24 -1.33
N ASN A 163 -2.07 -10.99 -1.79
CA ASN A 163 -3.08 -9.95 -1.68
C ASN A 163 -4.29 -10.24 -2.58
N ALA A 164 -4.07 -10.79 -3.77
CA ALA A 164 -5.15 -11.23 -4.66
C ALA A 164 -5.95 -12.38 -4.04
N GLY A 165 -5.27 -13.34 -3.40
CA GLY A 165 -5.91 -14.43 -2.64
C GLY A 165 -6.81 -13.88 -1.53
N LEU A 166 -6.27 -13.02 -0.67
CA LEU A 166 -7.04 -12.37 0.41
C LEU A 166 -8.22 -11.55 -0.13
N ALA A 167 -8.06 -10.84 -1.25
CA ALA A 167 -9.16 -10.13 -1.89
C ALA A 167 -10.28 -11.09 -2.32
N GLY A 168 -9.95 -12.28 -2.80
CA GLY A 168 -10.90 -13.33 -3.15
C GLY A 168 -11.63 -13.90 -1.93
N GLU A 169 -10.89 -14.16 -0.83
CA GLU A 169 -11.49 -14.62 0.44
C GLU A 169 -12.49 -13.59 0.99
N VAL A 170 -12.11 -12.31 1.02
CA VAL A 170 -13.02 -11.23 1.47
C VAL A 170 -14.21 -11.09 0.56
N ALA A 171 -14.04 -11.20 -0.77
CA ALA A 171 -15.18 -11.15 -1.70
C ALA A 171 -16.16 -12.31 -1.51
N THR A 172 -15.65 -13.51 -1.24
CA THR A 172 -16.47 -14.68 -0.92
C THR A 172 -17.24 -14.47 0.40
N ALA A 173 -16.55 -14.01 1.44
CA ALA A 173 -17.18 -13.70 2.72
C ALA A 173 -18.24 -12.60 2.58
N TYR A 174 -17.96 -11.55 1.81
CA TYR A 174 -18.90 -10.46 1.54
C TYR A 174 -20.16 -10.93 0.82
N SER A 175 -20.03 -11.86 -0.14
CA SER A 175 -21.19 -12.39 -0.87
C SER A 175 -22.08 -13.31 -0.03
N ALA A 176 -21.63 -13.72 1.16
CA ALA A 176 -22.38 -14.56 2.09
C ALA A 176 -23.10 -13.77 3.21
N LEU A 177 -22.92 -12.43 3.26
CA LEU A 177 -23.59 -11.53 4.20
C LEU A 177 -24.93 -11.06 3.67
#